data_4c224d88c2bdabd08046f35ce5594f9a
#
_entry.id   4c224d88c2bdabd08046f35ce5594f9a
#
_cell.length_a   1.000
_cell.length_b   1.000
_cell.length_c   1.000
_cell.angle_alpha   90.00
_cell.angle_beta   90.00
_cell.angle_gamma   90.00
#
_symmetry.space_group_name_H-M   'P 1'
#
loop_
_entity.id
_entity.type
_entity.pdbx_description
1 polymer ?
#
loop_
_entity_poly.entity_id
_entity_poly.type
_entity_poly.pdbx_seq_one_letter_code
_entity_poly.pdbx_strand_id
1 'polypeptide(L)'
;MVVANTNDFFLFEAKPFAPNLGAEVYGVDLSKPVPDDQFEEINQAFLKYQVLFFKDQSEIPPEQHVAFGKRFGPLHAHPAAPTMKGHPEIFEIHATKNSKVATGEFWHSDVSCDA
;
A
#
# COMPACT_ATOMS: atom_id res chain seq x y z
N MET A 1 25.23 17.62 10.84
CA MET A 1 24.01 17.54 10.15
C MET A 1 22.86 17.24 11.08
N VAL A 2 21.89 17.96 10.97
CA VAL A 2 20.75 17.78 11.81
C VAL A 2 19.80 16.85 11.14
N VAL A 3 19.54 15.76 11.76
CA VAL A 3 18.39 15.02 11.44
C VAL A 3 17.28 15.62 12.26
N ALA A 4 16.97 16.76 12.02
CA ALA A 4 15.97 17.37 12.79
C ALA A 4 14.69 16.56 12.68
N ASN A 5 13.66 17.17 12.89
CA ASN A 5 12.37 16.58 12.76
C ASN A 5 12.24 15.88 11.43
N THR A 6 12.05 14.58 11.48
CA THR A 6 11.86 13.78 10.28
C THR A 6 10.41 13.73 9.86
N ASN A 7 9.50 14.28 10.67
CA ASN A 7 8.09 14.29 10.35
C ASN A 7 7.70 15.62 9.73
N ASP A 8 7.66 15.66 8.39
CA ASP A 8 7.26 16.84 7.62
C ASP A 8 5.75 16.90 7.42
N PHE A 9 4.99 16.04 8.10
CA PHE A 9 3.56 15.91 7.90
C PHE A 9 2.80 16.22 9.18
N PHE A 10 1.66 16.89 9.05
CA PHE A 10 0.89 17.34 10.21
C PHE A 10 -0.27 16.41 10.56
N LEU A 11 -0.74 15.61 9.60
CA LEU A 11 -1.94 14.81 9.76
C LEU A 11 -1.65 13.35 10.08
N PHE A 12 -0.38 12.99 10.13
CA PHE A 12 0.10 11.69 10.56
C PHE A 12 1.58 11.76 10.87
N GLU A 13 2.12 10.72 11.47
CA GLU A 13 3.55 10.61 11.74
C GLU A 13 4.21 9.68 10.73
N ALA A 14 5.30 10.14 10.11
CA ALA A 14 6.11 9.31 9.22
C ALA A 14 7.50 9.14 9.82
N LYS A 15 7.92 7.89 10.02
CA LYS A 15 9.24 7.55 10.55
C LYS A 15 10.05 6.88 9.46
N PRO A 16 11.13 7.49 8.96
CA PRO A 16 11.96 6.86 7.95
C PRO A 16 12.45 5.49 8.42
N PHE A 17 12.30 4.51 7.55
CA PHE A 17 12.74 3.14 7.84
C PHE A 17 14.23 2.97 7.48
N ALA A 18 14.65 3.62 6.39
CA ALA A 18 16.03 3.60 5.93
C ALA A 18 16.38 5.00 5.43
N PRO A 19 17.67 5.32 5.22
CA PRO A 19 18.06 6.68 4.87
C PRO A 19 17.39 7.25 3.62
N ASN A 20 17.19 6.40 2.60
CA ASN A 20 16.70 6.87 1.31
C ASN A 20 15.45 6.15 0.81
N LEU A 21 14.93 5.19 1.53
CA LEU A 21 13.83 4.37 1.05
C LEU A 21 12.99 3.86 2.21
N GLY A 22 11.68 4.09 2.10
CA GLY A 22 10.72 3.53 3.02
C GLY A 22 10.49 4.34 4.28
N ALA A 23 9.24 4.39 4.72
CA ALA A 23 8.87 5.01 5.99
C ALA A 23 7.70 4.25 6.61
N GLU A 24 7.68 4.19 7.94
CA GLU A 24 6.52 3.70 8.68
C GLU A 24 5.59 4.87 8.94
N VAL A 25 4.30 4.66 8.67
CA VAL A 25 3.26 5.69 8.82
C VAL A 25 2.36 5.31 9.98
N TYR A 26 2.19 6.23 10.92
CA TYR A 26 1.35 6.06 12.10
C TYR A 26 0.26 7.12 12.09
N GLY A 27 -0.93 6.77 12.57
CA GLY A 27 -2.03 7.73 12.72
C GLY A 27 -2.97 7.81 11.53
N VAL A 28 -2.83 6.92 10.57
CA VAL A 28 -3.76 6.82 9.44
C VAL A 28 -4.59 5.55 9.62
N ASP A 29 -5.90 5.67 9.52
CA ASP A 29 -6.83 4.53 9.60
C ASP A 29 -7.38 4.24 8.20
N LEU A 30 -6.88 3.19 7.57
CA LEU A 30 -7.29 2.80 6.22
C LEU A 30 -8.59 2.02 6.19
N SER A 31 -9.15 1.67 7.36
CA SER A 31 -10.47 1.02 7.41
C SER A 31 -11.62 2.00 7.20
N LYS A 32 -11.32 3.29 7.15
CA LYS A 32 -12.28 4.38 6.95
C LYS A 32 -11.85 5.25 5.78
N PRO A 33 -12.78 6.04 5.21
CA PRO A 33 -12.38 7.00 4.18
C PRO A 33 -11.31 7.95 4.69
N VAL A 34 -10.26 8.12 3.87
CA VAL A 34 -9.16 9.02 4.20
C VAL A 34 -9.53 10.43 3.74
N PRO A 35 -9.50 11.45 4.64
CA PRO A 35 -9.76 12.82 4.21
C PRO A 35 -8.80 13.29 3.13
N ASP A 36 -9.26 14.20 2.28
CA ASP A 36 -8.48 14.67 1.15
C ASP A 36 -7.16 15.30 1.56
N ASP A 37 -7.16 16.10 2.62
CA ASP A 37 -5.94 16.75 3.11
C ASP A 37 -4.94 15.72 3.66
N GLN A 38 -5.43 14.69 4.36
CA GLN A 38 -4.56 13.61 4.81
C GLN A 38 -4.02 12.80 3.64
N PHE A 39 -4.85 12.53 2.63
CA PHE A 39 -4.40 11.82 1.45
C PHE A 39 -3.32 12.60 0.70
N GLU A 40 -3.46 13.92 0.60
CA GLU A 40 -2.45 14.75 -0.06
C GLU A 40 -1.09 14.60 0.64
N GLU A 41 -1.07 14.58 1.97
CA GLU A 41 0.17 14.36 2.70
C GLU A 41 0.70 12.93 2.52
N ILE A 42 -0.20 11.93 2.45
CA ILE A 42 0.20 10.55 2.17
C ILE A 42 0.86 10.48 0.79
N ASN A 43 0.29 11.14 -0.20
CA ASN A 43 0.85 11.13 -1.54
C ASN A 43 2.24 11.78 -1.57
N GLN A 44 2.42 12.88 -0.85
CA GLN A 44 3.72 13.51 -0.72
C GLN A 44 4.73 12.61 -0.02
N ALA A 45 4.30 11.93 1.04
CA ALA A 45 5.16 10.97 1.72
C ALA A 45 5.56 9.81 0.81
N PHE A 46 4.62 9.33 0.02
CA PHE A 46 4.89 8.25 -0.94
C PHE A 46 5.92 8.68 -1.97
N LEU A 47 5.80 9.88 -2.49
CA LEU A 47 6.77 10.41 -3.44
C LEU A 47 8.15 10.60 -2.81
N LYS A 48 8.19 10.94 -1.54
CA LYS A 48 9.44 11.14 -0.83
C LYS A 48 10.14 9.83 -0.46
N TYR A 49 9.37 8.89 0.09
CA TYR A 49 9.94 7.65 0.65
C TYR A 49 9.81 6.44 -0.25
N GLN A 50 8.95 6.49 -1.25
CA GLN A 50 8.72 5.46 -2.27
C GLN A 50 8.00 4.21 -1.77
N VAL A 51 8.20 3.81 -0.53
CA VAL A 51 7.49 2.70 0.11
C VAL A 51 6.97 3.18 1.46
N LEU A 52 5.69 2.95 1.72
CA LEU A 52 5.09 3.30 2.99
C LEU A 52 4.53 2.06 3.68
N PHE A 53 4.81 1.94 4.97
CA PHE A 53 4.27 0.88 5.81
C PHE A 53 3.26 1.50 6.76
N PHE A 54 1.98 1.28 6.51
CA PHE A 54 0.92 1.81 7.36
C PHE A 54 0.76 0.90 8.57
N LYS A 55 1.19 1.39 9.73
CA LYS A 55 1.25 0.60 10.95
C LYS A 55 -0.05 0.65 11.72
N ASP A 56 -0.25 -0.37 12.56
CA ASP A 56 -1.37 -0.45 13.52
C ASP A 56 -2.74 -0.41 12.85
N GLN A 57 -2.86 -1.03 11.67
CA GLN A 57 -4.12 -1.09 10.96
C GLN A 57 -4.99 -2.22 11.50
N SER A 58 -6.27 -1.93 11.66
CA SER A 58 -7.28 -2.96 11.84
C SER A 58 -7.62 -3.58 10.50
N GLU A 59 -8.49 -4.58 10.49
CA GLU A 59 -8.90 -5.20 9.23
C GLU A 59 -9.51 -4.15 8.30
N ILE A 60 -9.01 -4.10 7.08
CA ILE A 60 -9.46 -3.13 6.08
C ILE A 60 -10.52 -3.82 5.21
N PRO A 61 -11.78 -3.30 5.20
CA PRO A 61 -12.80 -3.86 4.31
C PRO A 61 -12.36 -3.75 2.85
N PRO A 62 -12.73 -4.73 2.00
CA PRO A 62 -12.37 -4.69 0.59
C PRO A 62 -12.76 -3.40 -0.11
N GLU A 63 -13.94 -2.84 0.23
CA GLU A 63 -14.42 -1.59 -0.36
C GLU A 63 -13.47 -0.43 -0.05
N GLN A 64 -12.96 -0.37 1.16
CA GLN A 64 -12.03 0.69 1.56
C GLN A 64 -10.65 0.49 0.93
N HIS A 65 -10.23 -0.76 0.79
CA HIS A 65 -8.99 -1.07 0.10
C HIS A 65 -9.04 -0.59 -1.36
N VAL A 66 -10.11 -0.92 -2.06
CA VAL A 66 -10.32 -0.46 -3.44
C VAL A 66 -10.42 1.06 -3.50
N ALA A 67 -11.19 1.66 -2.60
CA ALA A 67 -11.37 3.12 -2.59
C ALA A 67 -10.04 3.84 -2.35
N PHE A 68 -9.24 3.35 -1.44
CA PHE A 68 -7.93 3.95 -1.18
C PHE A 68 -7.01 3.82 -2.40
N GLY A 69 -6.98 2.65 -3.02
CA GLY A 69 -6.16 2.43 -4.22
C GLY A 69 -6.55 3.35 -5.38
N LYS A 70 -7.84 3.57 -5.58
CA LYS A 70 -8.34 4.45 -6.65
C LYS A 70 -7.88 5.90 -6.49
N ARG A 71 -7.54 6.32 -5.28
CA ARG A 71 -7.04 7.68 -5.03
C ARG A 71 -5.70 7.92 -5.72
N PHE A 72 -4.94 6.87 -6.00
CA PHE A 72 -3.66 6.96 -6.71
C PHE A 72 -3.79 6.88 -8.22
N GLY A 73 -4.95 6.48 -8.73
CA GLY A 73 -5.21 6.36 -10.16
C GLY A 73 -6.13 5.18 -10.46
N PRO A 74 -6.41 4.94 -11.74
CA PRO A 74 -7.24 3.79 -12.14
C PRO A 74 -6.61 2.49 -11.67
N LEU A 75 -7.46 1.57 -11.21
CA LEU A 75 -6.99 0.27 -10.75
C LEU A 75 -6.95 -0.73 -11.89
N HIS A 76 -6.08 -1.71 -11.76
CA HIS A 76 -5.87 -2.77 -12.74
C HIS A 76 -6.43 -4.09 -12.19
N ALA A 77 -7.16 -4.82 -13.02
CA ALA A 77 -7.56 -6.19 -12.71
C ALA A 77 -6.59 -7.12 -13.43
N HIS A 78 -5.90 -7.99 -12.69
CA HIS A 78 -4.90 -8.86 -13.27
C HIS A 78 -5.56 -9.83 -14.26
N PRO A 79 -5.04 -9.96 -15.49
CA PRO A 79 -5.72 -10.74 -16.53
C PRO A 79 -5.72 -12.25 -16.30
N ALA A 80 -4.78 -12.78 -15.53
CA ALA A 80 -4.59 -14.22 -15.39
C ALA A 80 -4.59 -14.69 -13.94
N ALA A 81 -5.03 -13.89 -13.00
CA ALA A 81 -4.92 -14.22 -11.59
C ALA A 81 -6.28 -14.32 -10.92
N PRO A 82 -6.40 -15.12 -9.85
CA PRO A 82 -7.63 -15.18 -9.08
C PRO A 82 -7.87 -13.84 -8.37
N THR A 83 -9.10 -13.36 -8.45
CA THR A 83 -9.48 -12.10 -7.83
C THR A 83 -10.58 -12.34 -6.80
N MET A 84 -10.74 -11.37 -5.90
CA MET A 84 -11.78 -11.46 -4.89
C MET A 84 -13.15 -11.29 -5.54
N LYS A 85 -14.11 -12.11 -5.13
CA LYS A 85 -15.47 -12.04 -5.64
C LYS A 85 -16.06 -10.67 -5.32
N GLY A 86 -16.57 -10.00 -6.35
CA GLY A 86 -17.15 -8.65 -6.23
C GLY A 86 -16.11 -7.53 -6.31
N HIS A 87 -14.83 -7.85 -6.26
CA HIS A 87 -13.74 -6.87 -6.33
C HIS A 87 -12.63 -7.38 -7.26
N PRO A 88 -12.81 -7.26 -8.58
CA PRO A 88 -11.84 -7.79 -9.54
C PRO A 88 -10.46 -7.12 -9.45
N GLU A 89 -10.38 -5.95 -8.84
CA GLU A 89 -9.13 -5.24 -8.64
C GLU A 89 -8.29 -5.84 -7.52
N ILE A 90 -8.88 -6.69 -6.67
CA ILE A 90 -8.15 -7.31 -5.56
C ILE A 90 -7.66 -8.69 -5.98
N PHE A 91 -6.36 -8.81 -6.08
CA PHE A 91 -5.68 -10.06 -6.39
C PHE A 91 -5.53 -10.87 -5.09
N GLU A 92 -6.04 -12.10 -5.08
CA GLU A 92 -5.93 -12.95 -3.90
C GLU A 92 -4.69 -13.84 -4.00
N ILE A 93 -3.80 -13.69 -3.03
CA ILE A 93 -2.64 -14.58 -2.89
C ILE A 93 -2.88 -15.44 -1.66
N HIS A 94 -2.96 -16.73 -1.87
CA HIS A 94 -3.22 -17.70 -0.80
C HIS A 94 -2.13 -18.75 -0.79
N ALA A 95 -1.47 -18.92 0.36
CA ALA A 95 -0.47 -19.93 0.56
C ALA A 95 -0.63 -20.53 1.96
N THR A 96 -0.53 -21.86 2.05
CA THR A 96 -0.56 -22.58 3.31
C THR A 96 0.69 -23.41 3.45
N LYS A 97 0.88 -24.02 4.62
CA LYS A 97 1.99 -24.93 4.84
C LYS A 97 1.99 -26.12 3.87
N ASN A 98 0.84 -26.39 3.24
CA ASN A 98 0.70 -27.48 2.29
C ASN A 98 0.85 -27.03 0.83
N SER A 99 1.04 -25.74 0.59
CA SER A 99 1.24 -25.21 -0.76
C SER A 99 2.62 -25.61 -1.27
N LYS A 100 2.65 -26.11 -2.50
CA LYS A 100 3.92 -26.50 -3.12
C LYS A 100 4.70 -25.32 -3.64
N VAL A 101 3.99 -24.29 -4.12
CA VAL A 101 4.56 -23.07 -4.67
C VAL A 101 3.76 -21.89 -4.16
N ALA A 102 4.45 -20.84 -3.73
CA ALA A 102 3.80 -19.58 -3.36
C ALA A 102 3.93 -18.59 -4.49
N THR A 103 2.85 -17.87 -4.78
CA THR A 103 2.86 -16.84 -5.81
C THR A 103 3.90 -15.75 -5.45
N GLY A 104 4.79 -15.48 -6.38
CA GLY A 104 5.81 -14.44 -6.16
C GLY A 104 7.05 -14.91 -5.43
N GLU A 105 7.21 -16.20 -5.16
CA GLU A 105 8.39 -16.71 -4.43
C GLU A 105 9.69 -16.62 -5.24
N PHE A 106 9.59 -16.50 -6.56
CA PHE A 106 10.75 -16.37 -7.42
C PHE A 106 10.99 -14.91 -7.80
N TRP A 107 12.21 -14.56 -8.16
CA TRP A 107 12.52 -13.25 -8.69
C TRP A 107 11.66 -12.97 -9.93
N HIS A 108 11.00 -11.82 -9.95
CA HIS A 108 10.07 -11.46 -11.04
C HIS A 108 9.96 -9.95 -11.14
N SER A 109 9.37 -9.49 -12.23
CA SER A 109 8.88 -8.13 -12.35
C SER A 109 7.35 -8.15 -12.27
N ASP A 110 6.78 -7.09 -11.72
CA ASP A 110 5.34 -7.05 -11.52
C ASP A 110 4.62 -6.74 -12.83
N VAL A 111 3.63 -7.59 -13.16
CA VAL A 111 2.66 -7.38 -14.25
C VAL A 111 3.30 -7.01 -15.59
N SER A 112 4.51 -7.50 -15.86
CA SER A 112 5.18 -7.22 -17.13
C SER A 112 4.55 -7.96 -18.31
N CYS A 113 3.63 -8.89 -18.03
CA CYS A 113 2.89 -9.62 -19.07
C CYS A 113 1.74 -8.81 -19.66
N ASP A 114 1.37 -7.73 -19.03
CA ASP A 114 0.24 -6.89 -19.43
C ASP A 114 0.76 -5.50 -19.83
N ALA A 115 0.74 -5.24 -21.09
CA ALA A 115 1.28 -3.98 -21.64
C ALA A 115 0.26 -2.86 -21.62
#